data_14e1d7423d3870cb678639ff56f14d6f
#
_entry.id   14e1d7423d3870cb678639ff56f14d6f
#
_cell.length_a   1.000
_cell.length_b   1.000
_cell.length_c   1.000
_cell.angle_alpha   90.00
_cell.angle_beta   90.00
_cell.angle_gamma   90.00
#
_symmetry.space_group_name_H-M   'P 1'
#
loop_
_entity.id
_entity.type
_entity.pdbx_description
1 polymer ?
#
loop_
_entity_poly.entity_id
_entity_poly.type
_entity_poly.pdbx_seq_one_letter_code
_entity_poly.pdbx_strand_id
1 'polypeptide(L)'
;MKKYYKLTELDKAFGISVDDAHYLNSETDVSFCLYCKTSNIILGGYKESKFFGFGKATYSGLIKLTKAQQTTIFEREKLSLTKSTLLQKDKITNYNSGYPYSIELPNKMFEGWLAAPLEKIQLITIPFYFQPEQRQSMLKQFCKGVFDISENKEKLREKASAIFDPSQPIPAELFPTSKAFSFDDVCIEPDELEKAKRYLFGNKEESTSNTNLRLIDAMLINMLNEFPNDRPSQIWEKLKNDIINDPRSFDTDEIIDEIDEDTMYWYDSRAELQQMKKKSFYNLIKKLKIN
;
A
#
# COMPACT_ATOMS: atom_id res chain seq x y z
N MET A 1 -12.41 -5.35 -9.13
CA MET A 1 -11.06 -4.77 -9.26
C MET A 1 -10.10 -5.60 -8.43
N LYS A 2 -8.92 -5.95 -8.95
CA LYS A 2 -7.91 -6.75 -8.22
C LYS A 2 -7.34 -5.90 -7.08
N LYS A 3 -7.23 -6.47 -5.87
CA LYS A 3 -6.80 -5.71 -4.67
C LYS A 3 -5.26 -5.53 -4.57
N TYR A 4 -4.49 -6.27 -5.34
CA TYR A 4 -3.02 -6.18 -5.43
C TYR A 4 -2.53 -6.98 -6.64
N TYR A 5 -1.29 -6.74 -7.04
CA TYR A 5 -0.58 -7.49 -8.08
C TYR A 5 0.73 -8.02 -7.52
N LYS A 6 1.08 -9.26 -7.83
CA LYS A 6 2.41 -9.81 -7.54
C LYS A 6 3.43 -9.25 -8.51
N LEU A 7 4.70 -9.11 -8.09
CA LEU A 7 5.77 -8.67 -8.99
C LEU A 7 5.89 -9.55 -10.23
N THR A 8 5.75 -10.87 -10.07
CA THR A 8 5.79 -11.85 -11.17
C THR A 8 4.68 -11.68 -12.22
N GLU A 9 3.65 -10.91 -11.91
CA GLU A 9 2.54 -10.63 -12.82
C GLU A 9 2.69 -9.29 -13.55
N LEU A 10 3.56 -8.38 -13.05
CA LEU A 10 3.65 -6.99 -13.52
C LEU A 10 4.16 -6.90 -14.96
N ASP A 11 5.15 -7.69 -15.32
CA ASP A 11 5.73 -7.71 -16.67
C ASP A 11 4.65 -8.07 -17.70
N LYS A 12 3.99 -9.19 -17.50
CA LYS A 12 2.95 -9.67 -18.42
C LYS A 12 1.71 -8.77 -18.48
N ALA A 13 1.32 -8.17 -17.34
CA ALA A 13 0.08 -7.41 -17.24
C ALA A 13 0.26 -5.93 -17.61
N PHE A 14 1.44 -5.35 -17.38
CA PHE A 14 1.67 -3.91 -17.47
C PHE A 14 2.99 -3.54 -18.14
N GLY A 15 3.81 -4.51 -18.58
CA GLY A 15 5.12 -4.26 -19.17
C GLY A 15 6.14 -3.69 -18.18
N ILE A 16 5.97 -3.96 -16.88
CA ILE A 16 6.89 -3.53 -15.82
C ILE A 16 7.77 -4.72 -15.47
N SER A 17 9.03 -4.66 -15.88
CA SER A 17 10.01 -5.71 -15.64
C SER A 17 10.46 -5.78 -14.18
N VAL A 18 11.20 -6.83 -13.82
CA VAL A 18 11.85 -6.94 -12.50
C VAL A 18 12.87 -5.83 -12.30
N ASP A 19 13.63 -5.47 -13.35
CA ASP A 19 14.61 -4.39 -13.31
C ASP A 19 13.93 -3.02 -13.07
N ASP A 20 12.76 -2.79 -13.70
CA ASP A 20 11.95 -1.60 -13.42
C ASP A 20 11.48 -1.57 -11.95
N ALA A 21 11.09 -2.72 -11.39
CA ALA A 21 10.71 -2.80 -9.98
C ALA A 21 11.90 -2.51 -9.03
N HIS A 22 13.10 -2.95 -9.38
CA HIS A 22 14.34 -2.59 -8.66
C HIS A 22 14.59 -1.08 -8.74
N TYR A 23 14.49 -0.48 -9.92
CA TYR A 23 14.60 0.97 -10.10
C TYR A 23 13.56 1.72 -9.26
N LEU A 24 12.29 1.33 -9.33
CA LEU A 24 11.22 1.94 -8.54
C LEU A 24 11.49 1.86 -7.04
N ASN A 25 12.02 0.73 -6.56
CA ASN A 25 12.36 0.57 -5.16
C ASN A 25 13.54 1.45 -4.73
N SER A 26 14.57 1.63 -5.55
CA SER A 26 15.77 2.39 -5.18
C SER A 26 15.59 3.90 -5.36
N GLU A 27 15.00 4.32 -6.47
CA GLU A 27 15.03 5.72 -6.93
C GLU A 27 13.71 6.46 -6.72
N THR A 28 12.66 5.78 -6.24
CA THR A 28 11.35 6.41 -6.08
C THR A 28 10.75 6.18 -4.69
N ASP A 29 9.64 6.84 -4.44
CA ASP A 29 8.83 6.67 -3.22
C ASP A 29 7.72 5.61 -3.38
N VAL A 30 7.72 4.83 -4.48
CA VAL A 30 6.82 3.69 -4.66
C VAL A 30 7.02 2.68 -3.55
N SER A 31 5.91 2.23 -2.97
CA SER A 31 5.90 1.31 -1.84
C SER A 31 5.45 -0.09 -2.28
N PHE A 32 6.25 -1.08 -1.93
CA PHE A 32 5.90 -2.48 -2.09
C PHE A 32 5.44 -3.08 -0.76
N CYS A 33 4.63 -4.11 -0.82
CA CYS A 33 4.11 -4.86 0.31
C CYS A 33 4.38 -6.36 0.12
N LEU A 34 4.05 -7.18 1.11
CA LEU A 34 4.13 -8.64 1.00
C LEU A 34 2.75 -9.27 1.12
N TYR A 35 2.49 -10.29 0.32
CA TYR A 35 1.37 -11.19 0.60
C TYR A 35 1.75 -12.16 1.72
N CYS A 36 0.97 -12.17 2.78
CA CYS A 36 1.19 -13.00 3.94
C CYS A 36 -0.02 -13.89 4.22
N LYS A 37 0.23 -15.19 4.34
CA LYS A 37 -0.74 -16.16 4.85
C LYS A 37 -0.17 -16.80 6.11
N THR A 38 -0.87 -16.65 7.23
CA THR A 38 -0.42 -17.17 8.53
C THR A 38 -1.62 -17.50 9.42
N SER A 39 -1.50 -18.56 10.20
CA SER A 39 -2.55 -19.04 11.10
C SER A 39 -2.40 -18.51 12.53
N ASN A 40 -1.30 -17.87 12.87
CA ASN A 40 -0.99 -17.53 14.26
C ASN A 40 -0.24 -16.19 14.37
N ILE A 41 -0.99 -15.12 14.64
CA ILE A 41 -0.46 -13.79 14.91
C ILE A 41 -1.11 -13.19 16.15
N ILE A 42 -0.36 -12.34 16.87
CA ILE A 42 -0.91 -11.47 17.91
C ILE A 42 -1.04 -10.08 17.33
N LEU A 43 -2.27 -9.61 17.22
CA LEU A 43 -2.61 -8.25 16.86
C LEU A 43 -2.45 -7.34 18.08
N GLY A 44 -2.03 -6.09 17.86
CA GLY A 44 -1.88 -5.14 18.95
C GLY A 44 -1.71 -3.71 18.46
N GLY A 45 -1.20 -2.88 19.34
CA GLY A 45 -0.89 -1.48 19.09
C GLY A 45 0.27 -1.02 19.94
N TYR A 46 0.84 0.13 19.58
CA TYR A 46 1.91 0.75 20.34
C TYR A 46 1.39 1.93 21.16
N LYS A 47 1.77 1.99 22.43
CA LYS A 47 1.63 3.14 23.30
C LYS A 47 3.02 3.41 23.92
N GLU A 48 3.54 4.62 23.76
CA GLU A 48 4.88 4.99 24.27
C GLU A 48 5.97 4.00 23.85
N SER A 49 5.94 3.57 22.56
CA SER A 49 6.86 2.58 21.99
C SER A 49 6.73 1.14 22.54
N LYS A 50 5.81 0.89 23.46
CA LYS A 50 5.52 -0.42 24.04
C LYS A 50 4.36 -1.08 23.31
N PHE A 51 4.47 -2.36 23.02
CA PHE A 51 3.43 -3.11 22.32
C PHE A 51 2.41 -3.69 23.30
N PHE A 52 1.13 -3.46 23.00
CA PHE A 52 0.00 -4.03 23.74
C PHE A 52 -0.76 -4.98 22.82
N GLY A 53 -0.98 -6.21 23.27
CA GLY A 53 -1.73 -7.21 22.53
C GLY A 53 -3.24 -6.97 22.64
N PHE A 54 -3.99 -7.16 21.54
CA PHE A 54 -5.45 -7.02 21.47
C PHE A 54 -6.14 -8.36 21.31
N GLY A 55 -5.54 -9.26 20.55
CA GLY A 55 -6.12 -10.56 20.23
C GLY A 55 -5.20 -11.40 19.35
N LYS A 56 -5.52 -12.68 19.30
CA LYS A 56 -4.90 -13.67 18.41
C LYS A 56 -5.77 -13.84 17.17
N ALA A 57 -5.14 -14.05 16.01
CA ALA A 57 -5.87 -14.20 14.75
C ALA A 57 -5.13 -15.05 13.72
N THR A 58 -5.88 -15.42 12.68
CA THR A 58 -5.39 -15.92 11.39
C THR A 58 -5.46 -14.74 10.39
N TYR A 59 -4.49 -14.65 9.48
CA TYR A 59 -4.47 -13.60 8.48
C TYR A 59 -4.09 -14.14 7.09
N SER A 60 -4.73 -13.60 6.04
CA SER A 60 -4.41 -13.91 4.66
C SER A 60 -4.59 -12.66 3.80
N GLY A 61 -3.57 -11.82 3.72
CA GLY A 61 -3.63 -10.52 3.05
C GLY A 61 -2.28 -9.82 2.97
N LEU A 62 -2.32 -8.52 2.69
CA LEU A 62 -1.12 -7.70 2.53
C LEU A 62 -0.57 -7.20 3.86
N ILE A 63 0.75 -7.21 3.99
CA ILE A 63 1.48 -6.62 5.11
C ILE A 63 2.46 -5.55 4.62
N LYS A 64 2.63 -4.52 5.45
CA LYS A 64 3.48 -3.37 5.14
C LYS A 64 4.96 -3.71 5.28
N LEU A 65 5.78 -3.23 4.37
CA LEU A 65 7.24 -3.21 4.47
C LEU A 65 7.74 -1.80 4.77
N THR A 66 8.75 -1.70 5.64
CA THR A 66 9.56 -0.47 5.73
C THR A 66 10.48 -0.36 4.51
N LYS A 67 10.99 0.82 4.20
CA LYS A 67 11.91 1.01 3.06
C LYS A 67 13.15 0.13 3.19
N ALA A 68 13.74 0.01 4.38
CA ALA A 68 14.87 -0.88 4.63
C ALA A 68 14.55 -2.37 4.39
N GLN A 69 13.32 -2.81 4.73
CA GLN A 69 12.87 -4.17 4.45
C GLN A 69 12.63 -4.41 2.95
N GLN A 70 12.09 -3.40 2.25
CA GLN A 70 11.96 -3.44 0.80
C GLN A 70 13.35 -3.59 0.14
N THR A 71 14.30 -2.73 0.48
CA THR A 71 15.69 -2.83 -0.02
C THR A 71 16.27 -4.22 0.25
N THR A 72 16.09 -4.74 1.47
CA THR A 72 16.62 -6.07 1.82
C THR A 72 16.05 -7.20 0.95
N ILE A 73 14.73 -7.21 0.70
CA ILE A 73 14.11 -8.29 -0.09
C ILE A 73 14.44 -8.15 -1.59
N PHE A 74 14.59 -6.92 -2.09
CA PHE A 74 15.01 -6.66 -3.46
C PHE A 74 16.48 -7.07 -3.71
N GLU A 75 17.37 -6.84 -2.73
CA GLU A 75 18.81 -7.20 -2.86
C GLU A 75 19.09 -8.69 -2.60
N ARG A 76 18.36 -9.31 -1.64
CA ARG A 76 18.68 -10.65 -1.15
C ARG A 76 17.67 -11.72 -1.54
N GLU A 77 16.58 -11.33 -2.20
CA GLU A 77 15.43 -12.17 -2.58
C GLU A 77 14.77 -12.90 -1.39
N LYS A 78 15.19 -12.61 -0.18
CA LYS A 78 14.71 -13.23 1.07
C LYS A 78 14.63 -12.20 2.19
N LEU A 79 13.57 -12.31 2.99
CA LEU A 79 13.36 -11.47 4.16
C LEU A 79 12.72 -12.29 5.28
N SER A 80 13.20 -12.13 6.52
CA SER A 80 12.59 -12.71 7.71
C SER A 80 12.02 -11.62 8.60
N LEU A 81 10.74 -11.72 8.94
CA LEU A 81 10.02 -10.74 9.77
C LEU A 81 9.48 -11.38 11.04
N THR A 82 9.77 -10.78 12.20
CA THR A 82 9.16 -11.15 13.48
C THR A 82 7.87 -10.38 13.73
N LYS A 83 7.78 -9.16 13.16
CA LYS A 83 6.64 -8.26 13.28
C LYS A 83 6.42 -7.49 11.99
N SER A 84 5.19 -7.04 11.77
CA SER A 84 4.84 -6.15 10.67
C SER A 84 3.51 -5.45 10.99
N THR A 85 2.88 -4.87 9.97
CA THR A 85 1.59 -4.17 10.08
C THR A 85 0.66 -4.69 8.98
N LEU A 86 -0.57 -5.06 9.36
CA LEU A 86 -1.61 -5.49 8.42
C LEU A 86 -2.15 -4.29 7.66
N LEU A 87 -2.33 -4.45 6.34
CA LEU A 87 -2.95 -3.45 5.48
C LEU A 87 -4.45 -3.71 5.22
N GLN A 88 -4.92 -4.94 5.46
CA GLN A 88 -6.26 -5.38 5.10
C GLN A 88 -6.98 -6.00 6.30
N LYS A 89 -7.70 -5.18 7.08
CA LYS A 89 -8.44 -5.62 8.27
C LYS A 89 -9.52 -6.68 7.94
N ASP A 90 -10.14 -6.60 6.76
CA ASP A 90 -11.16 -7.53 6.27
C ASP A 90 -10.61 -8.95 6.00
N LYS A 91 -9.31 -9.12 6.01
CA LYS A 91 -8.62 -10.40 5.82
C LYS A 91 -8.23 -11.11 7.12
N ILE A 92 -8.63 -10.56 8.27
CA ILE A 92 -8.48 -11.18 9.57
C ILE A 92 -9.59 -12.19 9.77
N THR A 93 -9.24 -13.41 10.17
CA THR A 93 -10.17 -14.49 10.49
C THR A 93 -9.79 -15.14 11.81
N ASN A 94 -10.71 -15.92 12.39
CA ASN A 94 -10.50 -16.64 13.65
C ASN A 94 -9.96 -15.72 14.78
N TYR A 95 -10.47 -14.48 14.84
CA TYR A 95 -10.06 -13.53 15.85
C TYR A 95 -10.58 -13.91 17.23
N ASN A 96 -9.68 -13.88 18.22
CA ASN A 96 -10.01 -14.11 19.62
C ASN A 96 -9.28 -13.06 20.47
N SER A 97 -10.04 -12.23 21.19
CA SER A 97 -9.50 -11.19 22.08
C SER A 97 -9.06 -11.70 23.45
N GLY A 98 -9.42 -12.95 23.82
CA GLY A 98 -8.96 -13.56 25.06
C GLY A 98 -7.45 -13.68 25.11
N TYR A 99 -6.86 -13.53 26.32
CA TYR A 99 -5.43 -13.77 26.52
C TYR A 99 -5.09 -15.21 26.12
N PRO A 100 -4.14 -15.43 25.20
CA PRO A 100 -3.99 -16.73 24.55
C PRO A 100 -3.16 -17.73 25.33
N TYR A 101 -2.62 -17.33 26.47
CA TYR A 101 -1.70 -18.15 27.28
C TYR A 101 -2.29 -18.44 28.64
N SER A 102 -1.88 -19.58 29.24
CA SER A 102 -2.29 -19.99 30.58
C SER A 102 -1.47 -19.33 31.70
N ILE A 103 -0.36 -18.71 31.38
CA ILE A 103 0.55 -18.01 32.29
C ILE A 103 0.77 -16.57 31.82
N GLU A 104 1.07 -15.68 32.75
CA GLU A 104 1.55 -14.33 32.38
C GLU A 104 2.92 -14.45 31.72
N LEU A 105 3.03 -13.89 30.51
CA LEU A 105 4.30 -13.86 29.82
C LEU A 105 5.19 -12.75 30.38
N PRO A 106 6.52 -12.97 30.44
CA PRO A 106 7.44 -11.93 30.85
C PRO A 106 7.35 -10.74 29.88
N ASN A 107 7.52 -9.53 30.41
CA ASN A 107 7.39 -8.21 29.75
C ASN A 107 8.27 -8.00 28.50
N LYS A 108 8.90 -9.04 27.97
CA LYS A 108 9.75 -8.96 26.77
C LYS A 108 8.97 -9.07 25.45
N MET A 109 7.72 -9.55 25.48
CA MET A 109 6.92 -9.75 24.26
C MET A 109 5.93 -8.61 24.06
N PHE A 110 5.19 -8.26 25.09
CA PHE A 110 4.27 -7.12 25.08
C PHE A 110 4.09 -6.61 26.50
N GLU A 111 3.82 -5.33 26.62
CA GLU A 111 3.69 -4.64 27.91
C GLU A 111 2.40 -5.01 28.66
N GLY A 112 1.36 -5.34 27.91
CA GLY A 112 0.07 -5.71 28.48
C GLY A 112 -0.89 -6.25 27.42
N TRP A 113 -2.05 -6.72 27.91
CA TRP A 113 -3.11 -7.24 27.07
C TRP A 113 -4.35 -6.39 27.20
N LEU A 114 -4.78 -5.79 26.08
CA LEU A 114 -5.97 -4.95 25.99
C LEU A 114 -7.01 -5.67 25.14
N ALA A 115 -7.66 -6.68 25.73
CA ALA A 115 -8.70 -7.43 25.03
C ALA A 115 -9.75 -6.50 24.43
N ALA A 116 -9.88 -6.48 23.12
CA ALA A 116 -10.84 -5.65 22.41
C ALA A 116 -11.50 -6.45 21.28
N PRO A 117 -12.82 -6.33 21.09
CA PRO A 117 -13.48 -6.85 19.90
C PRO A 117 -12.87 -6.21 18.63
N LEU A 118 -12.75 -7.01 17.56
CA LEU A 118 -12.10 -6.56 16.31
C LEU A 118 -12.75 -5.29 15.75
N GLU A 119 -14.06 -5.16 15.89
CA GLU A 119 -14.86 -4.02 15.40
C GLU A 119 -14.51 -2.71 16.12
N LYS A 120 -14.09 -2.80 17.40
CA LYS A 120 -13.69 -1.64 18.22
C LYS A 120 -12.27 -1.17 17.96
N ILE A 121 -11.46 -1.95 17.24
CA ILE A 121 -10.10 -1.55 16.85
C ILE A 121 -10.21 -0.53 15.71
N GLN A 122 -10.06 0.75 16.01
CA GLN A 122 -10.19 1.85 15.03
C GLN A 122 -8.93 2.11 14.20
N LEU A 123 -7.89 1.29 14.35
CA LEU A 123 -6.67 1.43 13.58
C LEU A 123 -6.90 1.06 12.11
N ILE A 124 -6.49 1.92 11.19
CA ILE A 124 -6.50 1.65 9.73
C ILE A 124 -5.52 0.52 9.41
N THR A 125 -4.37 0.53 10.05
CA THR A 125 -3.32 -0.48 9.95
C THR A 125 -3.04 -1.04 11.34
N ILE A 126 -2.97 -2.39 11.47
CA ILE A 126 -2.85 -3.05 12.77
C ILE A 126 -1.48 -3.70 12.89
N PRO A 127 -0.61 -3.25 13.81
CA PRO A 127 0.65 -3.92 14.12
C PRO A 127 0.42 -5.33 14.67
N PHE A 128 1.32 -6.24 14.34
CA PHE A 128 1.25 -7.61 14.84
C PHE A 128 2.63 -8.26 14.98
N TYR A 129 2.67 -9.32 15.79
CA TYR A 129 3.80 -10.24 15.89
C TYR A 129 3.43 -11.61 15.36
N PHE A 130 4.34 -12.25 14.61
CA PHE A 130 4.23 -13.65 14.26
C PHE A 130 4.41 -14.53 15.49
N GLN A 131 3.58 -15.55 15.59
CA GLN A 131 3.71 -16.60 16.60
C GLN A 131 4.05 -17.92 15.91
N PRO A 132 4.71 -18.84 16.62
CA PRO A 132 4.92 -20.18 16.08
C PRO A 132 3.60 -20.78 15.61
N GLU A 133 3.59 -21.36 14.41
CA GLU A 133 2.44 -22.13 13.98
C GLU A 133 2.24 -23.22 15.03
N GLN A 134 1.07 -23.26 15.66
CA GLN A 134 0.74 -24.36 16.54
C GLN A 134 0.76 -25.62 15.64
N ARG A 135 1.89 -26.31 15.59
CA ARG A 135 1.84 -27.74 15.28
C ARG A 135 0.74 -28.26 16.18
N GLN A 136 -0.26 -28.94 15.61
CA GLN A 136 -1.29 -29.61 16.41
C GLN A 136 -0.51 -30.37 17.47
N SER A 137 -0.37 -29.72 18.64
CA SER A 137 0.67 -30.08 19.57
C SER A 137 0.40 -31.48 20.02
N MET A 138 1.45 -32.26 20.32
CA MET A 138 1.32 -33.46 21.08
C MET A 138 0.37 -33.29 22.28
N LEU A 139 0.23 -32.10 22.84
CA LEU A 139 -0.79 -31.72 23.81
C LEU A 139 -2.23 -32.00 23.34
N LYS A 140 -2.61 -31.76 22.07
CA LYS A 140 -3.93 -32.15 21.57
C LYS A 140 -4.03 -33.68 21.41
N GLN A 141 -2.96 -34.37 21.06
CA GLN A 141 -2.93 -35.83 21.08
C GLN A 141 -2.91 -36.35 22.51
N PHE A 142 -2.20 -35.72 23.42
CA PHE A 142 -2.24 -36.05 24.85
C PHE A 142 -3.62 -35.78 25.47
N CYS A 143 -4.23 -34.63 25.20
CA CYS A 143 -5.59 -34.32 25.67
C CYS A 143 -6.65 -35.24 25.06
N LYS A 144 -6.57 -35.64 23.78
CA LYS A 144 -7.47 -36.63 23.21
C LYS A 144 -7.34 -38.01 23.90
N GLY A 145 -6.12 -38.43 24.24
CA GLY A 145 -5.87 -39.67 24.96
C GLY A 145 -6.28 -39.63 26.44
N VAL A 146 -6.43 -38.42 27.03
CA VAL A 146 -6.81 -38.24 28.44
C VAL A 146 -8.32 -37.95 28.58
N PHE A 147 -8.98 -37.41 27.55
CA PHE A 147 -10.44 -37.21 27.58
C PHE A 147 -11.28 -38.50 27.44
N ASP A 148 -10.66 -39.60 26.98
CA ASP A 148 -11.33 -40.93 26.96
C ASP A 148 -11.34 -41.63 28.33
N ILE A 149 -10.75 -41.03 29.36
CA ILE A 149 -10.78 -41.58 30.74
C ILE A 149 -11.57 -40.56 31.59
N SER A 150 -12.87 -40.77 31.65
CA SER A 150 -13.77 -40.11 32.58
C SER A 150 -13.47 -40.53 34.00
N GLU A 151 -12.63 -39.81 34.73
CA GLU A 151 -12.65 -39.74 36.21
C GLU A 151 -11.49 -38.88 36.71
N ASN A 152 -11.85 -37.81 37.43
CA ASN A 152 -11.00 -36.93 38.26
C ASN A 152 -10.48 -35.62 37.66
N LYS A 153 -11.39 -34.63 37.66
CA LYS A 153 -11.06 -33.22 37.36
C LYS A 153 -9.99 -32.60 38.30
N GLU A 154 -9.84 -33.09 39.51
CA GLU A 154 -8.84 -32.60 40.48
C GLU A 154 -7.43 -33.08 40.15
N LYS A 155 -7.23 -34.34 39.79
CA LYS A 155 -5.93 -34.86 39.36
C LYS A 155 -5.45 -34.25 38.02
N LEU A 156 -6.37 -33.79 37.18
CA LEU A 156 -6.06 -33.07 35.94
C LEU A 156 -5.58 -31.61 36.23
N ARG A 157 -6.14 -30.97 37.26
CA ARG A 157 -5.67 -29.64 37.71
C ARG A 157 -4.29 -29.74 38.36
N GLU A 158 -4.05 -30.72 39.19
CA GLU A 158 -2.72 -30.98 39.79
C GLU A 158 -1.68 -31.32 38.73
N LYS A 159 -2.00 -32.13 37.75
CA LYS A 159 -1.08 -32.41 36.63
C LYS A 159 -0.89 -31.23 35.70
N ALA A 160 -1.91 -30.42 35.47
CA ALA A 160 -1.77 -29.19 34.70
C ALA A 160 -0.92 -28.13 35.42
N SER A 161 -1.04 -28.03 36.75
CA SER A 161 -0.16 -27.14 37.55
C SER A 161 1.26 -27.71 37.69
N ALA A 162 1.46 -29.00 37.65
CA ALA A 162 2.80 -29.61 37.63
C ALA A 162 3.51 -29.52 36.27
N ILE A 163 2.77 -29.29 35.18
CA ILE A 163 3.35 -29.05 33.83
C ILE A 163 3.89 -27.62 33.70
N PHE A 164 3.42 -26.69 34.53
CA PHE A 164 3.88 -25.31 34.56
C PHE A 164 4.61 -25.00 35.90
N ASP A 165 5.72 -25.66 36.08
CA ASP A 165 6.68 -25.27 37.15
C ASP A 165 7.25 -23.87 36.77
N PRO A 166 7.07 -22.84 37.62
CA PRO A 166 7.63 -21.49 37.40
C PRO A 166 9.14 -21.47 37.23
N SER A 167 9.84 -22.52 37.66
CA SER A 167 11.29 -22.68 37.49
C SER A 167 11.68 -23.20 36.10
N GLN A 168 10.72 -23.70 35.31
CA GLN A 168 11.00 -24.20 33.98
C GLN A 168 11.05 -23.09 32.93
N PRO A 169 11.94 -23.17 31.92
CA PRO A 169 12.00 -22.18 30.87
C PRO A 169 10.69 -22.11 30.13
N ILE A 170 10.19 -20.91 29.85
CA ILE A 170 8.98 -20.67 29.09
C ILE A 170 9.13 -21.34 27.72
N PRO A 171 8.17 -22.18 27.27
CA PRO A 171 8.26 -22.87 26.01
C PRO A 171 8.53 -21.89 24.85
N ALA A 172 9.45 -22.27 23.96
CA ALA A 172 9.81 -21.46 22.79
C ALA A 172 8.58 -21.09 21.91
N GLU A 173 7.51 -21.87 21.97
CA GLU A 173 6.23 -21.64 21.30
C GLU A 173 5.52 -20.36 21.75
N LEU A 174 5.88 -19.80 22.90
CA LEU A 174 5.30 -18.57 23.44
C LEU A 174 6.02 -17.30 22.98
N PHE A 175 7.19 -17.43 22.37
CA PHE A 175 7.93 -16.28 21.88
C PHE A 175 7.56 -15.92 20.44
N PRO A 176 7.68 -14.65 20.03
CA PRO A 176 7.56 -14.27 18.64
C PRO A 176 8.54 -15.07 17.79
N THR A 177 8.06 -15.57 16.68
CA THR A 177 8.89 -16.26 15.68
C THR A 177 9.08 -15.38 14.45
N SER A 178 10.08 -15.69 13.66
CA SER A 178 10.24 -15.04 12.36
C SER A 178 9.60 -15.88 11.27
N LYS A 179 8.88 -15.20 10.36
CA LYS A 179 8.36 -15.79 9.13
C LYS A 179 9.25 -15.35 7.97
N ALA A 180 9.71 -16.33 7.19
CA ALA A 180 10.47 -16.08 5.98
C ALA A 180 9.54 -15.78 4.80
N PHE A 181 9.97 -14.83 3.96
CA PHE A 181 9.34 -14.43 2.72
C PHE A 181 10.37 -14.49 1.58
N SER A 182 9.90 -14.77 0.39
CA SER A 182 10.67 -14.73 -0.85
C SER A 182 10.27 -13.52 -1.70
N PHE A 183 11.05 -13.27 -2.75
CA PHE A 183 10.74 -12.23 -3.73
C PHE A 183 9.37 -12.46 -4.42
N ASP A 184 8.94 -13.72 -4.57
CA ASP A 184 7.63 -14.08 -5.12
C ASP A 184 6.43 -13.65 -4.26
N ASP A 185 6.67 -13.33 -2.98
CA ASP A 185 5.65 -12.82 -2.07
C ASP A 185 5.48 -11.29 -2.18
N VAL A 186 6.36 -10.61 -2.90
CA VAL A 186 6.31 -9.15 -3.06
C VAL A 186 5.13 -8.78 -3.96
N CYS A 187 4.39 -7.78 -3.51
CA CYS A 187 3.19 -7.28 -4.15
C CYS A 187 3.21 -5.75 -4.21
N ILE A 188 2.39 -5.21 -5.10
CA ILE A 188 2.10 -3.78 -5.20
C ILE A 188 0.60 -3.55 -5.12
N GLU A 189 0.17 -2.54 -4.37
CA GLU A 189 -1.23 -2.11 -4.32
C GLU A 189 -1.60 -1.30 -5.58
N PRO A 190 -2.88 -1.24 -5.97
CA PRO A 190 -3.29 -0.54 -7.21
C PRO A 190 -2.85 0.93 -7.25
N ASP A 191 -2.95 1.66 -6.13
CA ASP A 191 -2.57 3.08 -6.07
C ASP A 191 -1.06 3.26 -6.26
N GLU A 192 -0.26 2.40 -5.64
CA GLU A 192 1.20 2.40 -5.82
C GLU A 192 1.61 1.92 -7.24
N LEU A 193 0.82 1.02 -7.84
CA LEU A 193 1.02 0.62 -9.23
C LEU A 193 0.78 1.79 -10.21
N GLU A 194 -0.26 2.59 -9.99
CA GLU A 194 -0.50 3.77 -10.81
C GLU A 194 0.61 4.81 -10.64
N LYS A 195 1.15 4.94 -9.43
CA LYS A 195 2.31 5.76 -9.16
C LYS A 195 3.56 5.23 -9.88
N ALA A 196 3.79 3.90 -9.83
CA ALA A 196 4.88 3.24 -10.54
C ALA A 196 4.80 3.47 -12.05
N LYS A 197 3.61 3.34 -12.65
CA LYS A 197 3.39 3.63 -14.07
C LYS A 197 3.73 5.07 -14.44
N ARG A 198 3.38 6.03 -13.58
CA ARG A 198 3.75 7.43 -13.79
C ARG A 198 5.26 7.65 -13.81
N TYR A 199 6.00 6.98 -12.92
CA TYR A 199 7.47 7.07 -12.90
C TYR A 199 8.12 6.42 -14.13
N LEU A 200 7.63 5.27 -14.57
CA LEU A 200 8.24 4.51 -15.66
C LEU A 200 7.84 5.02 -17.05
N PHE A 201 6.56 5.38 -17.20
CA PHE A 201 5.99 5.69 -18.52
C PHE A 201 5.60 7.16 -18.67
N GLY A 202 5.91 7.98 -17.66
CA GLY A 202 5.39 9.35 -17.56
C GLY A 202 3.90 9.34 -17.21
N ASN A 203 3.32 10.50 -17.05
CA ASN A 203 1.87 10.66 -16.92
C ASN A 203 1.19 10.28 -18.25
N LYS A 204 1.19 8.98 -18.58
CA LYS A 204 0.11 8.45 -19.37
C LYS A 204 -1.08 8.36 -18.43
N GLU A 205 -1.76 9.49 -18.20
CA GLU A 205 -3.16 9.41 -17.81
C GLU A 205 -3.80 8.38 -18.74
N GLU A 206 -4.52 7.41 -18.15
CA GLU A 206 -5.41 6.57 -18.93
C GLU A 206 -6.40 7.46 -19.66
N SER A 207 -5.99 7.97 -20.80
CA SER A 207 -6.91 8.39 -21.81
C SER A 207 -7.53 7.11 -22.38
N THR A 208 -8.60 6.62 -21.73
CA THR A 208 -9.68 6.02 -22.49
C THR A 208 -10.11 7.06 -23.50
N SER A 209 -9.65 6.89 -24.72
CA SER A 209 -9.81 7.66 -25.94
C SER A 209 -8.63 8.57 -26.30
N ASN A 210 -7.85 8.07 -27.28
CA ASN A 210 -7.12 8.85 -28.27
C ASN A 210 -6.90 10.33 -27.95
N THR A 211 -5.68 10.63 -27.47
CA THR A 211 -4.83 11.75 -27.95
C THR A 211 -3.73 12.00 -26.93
N ASN A 212 -2.46 12.08 -27.37
CA ASN A 212 -1.36 12.71 -26.63
C ASN A 212 -1.70 14.21 -26.44
N LEU A 213 -2.53 14.52 -25.43
CA LEU A 213 -2.89 15.89 -25.09
C LEU A 213 -1.67 16.54 -24.45
N ARG A 214 -1.06 17.48 -25.13
CA ARG A 214 -0.03 18.38 -24.56
C ARG A 214 -0.67 19.20 -23.45
N LEU A 215 0.12 19.69 -22.48
CA LEU A 215 -0.39 20.59 -21.42
C LEU A 215 -1.22 21.72 -21.96
N ILE A 216 -0.79 22.33 -23.07
CA ILE A 216 -1.53 23.38 -23.74
C ILE A 216 -2.89 22.91 -24.28
N ASP A 217 -3.00 21.68 -24.79
CA ASP A 217 -4.24 21.14 -25.30
C ASP A 217 -5.27 20.94 -24.18
N ALA A 218 -4.83 20.46 -23.00
CA ALA A 218 -5.67 20.30 -21.82
C ALA A 218 -6.24 21.64 -21.33
N MET A 219 -5.40 22.66 -21.22
CA MET A 219 -5.80 24.02 -20.86
C MET A 219 -6.81 24.57 -21.88
N LEU A 220 -6.55 24.41 -23.18
CA LEU A 220 -7.45 24.88 -24.24
C LEU A 220 -8.78 24.17 -24.22
N ILE A 221 -8.85 22.88 -23.90
CA ILE A 221 -10.10 22.14 -23.72
C ILE A 221 -10.92 22.72 -22.58
N ASN A 222 -10.28 23.03 -21.43
CA ASN A 222 -10.96 23.67 -20.30
C ASN A 222 -11.58 25.02 -20.73
N MET A 223 -10.82 25.85 -21.45
CA MET A 223 -11.37 27.09 -22.01
C MET A 223 -12.52 26.86 -22.97
N LEU A 224 -12.43 25.86 -23.84
CA LEU A 224 -13.48 25.57 -24.80
C LEU A 224 -14.76 25.02 -24.16
N ASN A 225 -14.64 24.31 -23.03
CA ASN A 225 -15.78 23.89 -22.22
C ASN A 225 -16.51 25.10 -21.60
N GLU A 226 -15.79 26.12 -21.19
CA GLU A 226 -16.38 27.35 -20.65
C GLU A 226 -16.92 28.26 -21.74
N PHE A 227 -16.25 28.33 -22.90
CA PHE A 227 -16.63 29.16 -24.05
C PHE A 227 -16.86 28.34 -25.32
N PRO A 228 -17.88 27.46 -25.37
CA PRO A 228 -18.06 26.52 -26.46
C PRO A 228 -18.37 27.19 -27.80
N ASN A 229 -18.98 28.37 -27.80
CA ASN A 229 -19.41 29.10 -28.98
C ASN A 229 -18.39 30.12 -29.50
N ASP A 230 -17.28 30.34 -28.75
CA ASP A 230 -16.29 31.35 -29.14
C ASP A 230 -15.50 30.93 -30.38
N ARG A 231 -15.20 31.91 -31.23
CA ARG A 231 -14.34 31.69 -32.41
C ARG A 231 -12.87 31.55 -31.94
N PRO A 232 -12.03 30.88 -32.73
CA PRO A 232 -10.59 30.76 -32.39
C PRO A 232 -9.88 32.07 -32.10
N SER A 233 -10.28 33.13 -32.78
CA SER A 233 -9.76 34.50 -32.55
C SER A 233 -10.18 35.06 -31.19
N GLN A 234 -11.38 34.74 -30.70
CA GLN A 234 -11.86 35.21 -29.41
C GLN A 234 -11.14 34.43 -28.27
N ILE A 235 -10.89 33.13 -28.45
CA ILE A 235 -10.09 32.34 -27.52
C ILE A 235 -8.65 32.87 -27.44
N TRP A 236 -8.04 33.21 -28.57
CA TRP A 236 -6.72 33.83 -28.61
C TRP A 236 -6.66 35.14 -27.81
N GLU A 237 -7.61 36.04 -27.99
CA GLU A 237 -7.66 37.30 -27.27
C GLU A 237 -7.94 37.13 -25.78
N LYS A 238 -8.76 36.15 -25.41
CA LYS A 238 -9.01 35.82 -24.00
C LYS A 238 -7.74 35.29 -23.32
N LEU A 239 -6.99 34.41 -23.98
CA LEU A 239 -5.71 33.93 -23.47
C LEU A 239 -4.69 35.07 -23.34
N LYS A 240 -4.59 35.95 -24.38
CA LYS A 240 -3.70 37.10 -24.34
C LYS A 240 -4.00 38.05 -23.17
N ASN A 241 -5.27 38.20 -22.83
CA ASN A 241 -5.68 38.98 -21.67
C ASN A 241 -5.45 38.23 -20.34
N ASP A 242 -5.60 36.90 -20.32
CA ASP A 242 -5.43 36.09 -19.12
C ASP A 242 -4.00 36.08 -18.60
N ILE A 243 -3.01 36.00 -19.50
CA ILE A 243 -1.58 36.00 -19.11
C ILE A 243 -1.09 37.32 -18.48
N ILE A 244 -1.87 38.41 -18.66
CA ILE A 244 -1.56 39.72 -18.06
C ILE A 244 -2.13 39.81 -16.64
N ASN A 245 -3.09 38.97 -16.28
CA ASN A 245 -3.74 38.95 -14.97
C ASN A 245 -2.93 38.16 -13.93
N ASP A 246 -3.05 38.57 -12.67
CA ASP A 246 -2.51 37.86 -11.53
C ASP A 246 -3.61 37.78 -10.43
N PRO A 247 -4.16 36.60 -10.10
CA PRO A 247 -3.86 35.27 -10.70
C PRO A 247 -4.50 35.07 -12.08
N ARG A 248 -3.88 34.22 -12.92
CA ARG A 248 -4.43 33.79 -14.20
C ARG A 248 -5.65 32.90 -13.99
N SER A 249 -6.68 33.04 -14.82
CA SER A 249 -7.93 32.30 -14.68
C SER A 249 -7.94 30.97 -15.43
N PHE A 250 -7.26 30.90 -16.57
CA PHE A 250 -7.22 29.73 -17.46
C PHE A 250 -5.86 29.04 -17.47
N ASP A 251 -4.80 29.82 -17.51
CA ASP A 251 -3.42 29.34 -17.42
C ASP A 251 -2.92 29.32 -15.96
N THR A 252 -3.65 28.59 -15.11
CA THR A 252 -3.37 28.50 -13.65
C THR A 252 -1.99 27.94 -13.34
N ASP A 253 -1.44 27.14 -14.25
CA ASP A 253 -0.12 26.52 -14.10
C ASP A 253 1.00 27.36 -14.73
N GLU A 254 0.66 28.56 -15.23
CA GLU A 254 1.59 29.54 -15.86
C GLU A 254 2.45 28.91 -16.97
N ILE A 255 1.86 27.99 -17.75
CA ILE A 255 2.58 27.31 -18.83
C ILE A 255 2.86 28.22 -20.02
N ILE A 256 2.03 29.26 -20.24
CA ILE A 256 2.26 30.25 -21.31
C ILE A 256 3.24 31.31 -20.82
N ASP A 257 4.35 31.43 -21.53
CA ASP A 257 5.36 32.43 -21.25
C ASP A 257 4.93 33.81 -21.83
N GLU A 258 4.63 33.85 -23.14
CA GLU A 258 4.30 35.06 -23.85
C GLU A 258 3.36 34.81 -25.02
N ILE A 259 2.50 35.78 -25.34
CA ILE A 259 1.69 35.82 -26.57
C ILE A 259 1.92 37.14 -27.28
N ASP A 260 2.67 37.10 -28.37
CA ASP A 260 2.83 38.18 -29.31
C ASP A 260 1.61 38.41 -30.19
N GLU A 261 1.68 39.27 -31.20
CA GLU A 261 0.61 39.49 -32.18
C GLU A 261 0.27 38.21 -32.96
N ASP A 262 1.29 37.42 -33.35
CA ASP A 262 1.16 36.29 -34.24
C ASP A 262 1.75 34.98 -33.70
N THR A 263 2.37 34.97 -32.51
CA THR A 263 3.05 33.78 -31.95
C THR A 263 2.77 33.67 -30.47
N MET A 264 2.55 32.43 -30.02
CA MET A 264 2.45 32.03 -28.62
C MET A 264 3.67 31.21 -28.26
N TYR A 265 4.24 31.46 -27.09
CA TYR A 265 5.34 30.70 -26.48
C TYR A 265 4.85 30.05 -25.20
N TRP A 266 5.17 28.76 -24.99
CA TRP A 266 4.75 28.03 -23.78
C TRP A 266 5.79 26.97 -23.43
N TYR A 267 5.81 26.58 -22.17
CA TYR A 267 6.63 25.45 -21.69
C TYR A 267 5.88 24.14 -21.84
N ASP A 268 6.53 23.11 -22.38
CA ASP A 268 6.00 21.76 -22.41
C ASP A 268 6.25 21.02 -21.09
N SER A 269 5.84 19.74 -21.00
CA SER A 269 6.02 18.90 -19.80
C SER A 269 7.48 18.65 -19.40
N ARG A 270 8.45 19.02 -20.25
CA ARG A 270 9.90 18.96 -19.98
C ARG A 270 10.48 20.32 -19.64
N ALA A 271 9.65 21.34 -19.45
CA ALA A 271 10.04 22.72 -19.32
C ALA A 271 10.85 23.27 -20.52
N GLU A 272 10.64 22.68 -21.72
CA GLU A 272 11.22 23.21 -22.95
C GLU A 272 10.29 24.24 -23.58
N LEU A 273 10.85 25.38 -23.97
CA LEU A 273 10.08 26.46 -24.61
C LEU A 273 9.66 26.05 -26.01
N GLN A 274 8.37 26.04 -26.25
CA GLN A 274 7.71 25.71 -27.50
C GLN A 274 7.13 26.99 -28.11
N GLN A 275 6.86 26.99 -29.43
CA GLN A 275 6.21 28.12 -30.10
C GLN A 275 5.14 27.66 -31.09
N MET A 276 4.08 28.46 -31.22
CA MET A 276 2.99 28.23 -32.18
C MET A 276 2.53 29.51 -32.85
N LYS A 277 2.47 29.51 -34.17
CA LYS A 277 1.88 30.63 -34.92
C LYS A 277 0.36 30.69 -34.74
N LYS A 278 -0.21 31.88 -34.71
CA LYS A 278 -1.66 32.17 -34.59
C LYS A 278 -2.53 31.32 -35.54
N LYS A 279 -2.09 31.15 -36.80
CA LYS A 279 -2.80 30.29 -37.78
C LYS A 279 -2.84 28.82 -37.33
N SER A 280 -1.73 28.29 -36.75
CA SER A 280 -1.66 26.92 -36.26
C SER A 280 -2.54 26.75 -35.01
N PHE A 281 -2.56 27.75 -34.13
CA PHE A 281 -3.46 27.79 -32.97
C PHE A 281 -4.94 27.72 -33.42
N TYR A 282 -5.35 28.50 -34.42
CA TYR A 282 -6.72 28.45 -34.92
C TYR A 282 -7.09 27.07 -35.46
N ASN A 283 -6.16 26.39 -36.12
CA ASN A 283 -6.38 25.04 -36.62
C ASN A 283 -6.49 24.03 -35.45
N LEU A 284 -5.66 24.22 -34.37
CA LEU A 284 -5.75 23.41 -33.18
C LEU A 284 -7.09 23.57 -32.46
N ILE A 285 -7.57 24.81 -32.24
CA ILE A 285 -8.89 25.07 -31.65
C ILE A 285 -10.03 24.41 -32.47
N LYS A 286 -9.99 24.50 -33.81
CA LYS A 286 -10.97 23.82 -34.66
C LYS A 286 -10.96 22.29 -34.48
N LYS A 287 -9.76 21.71 -34.36
CA LYS A 287 -9.59 20.27 -34.14
C LYS A 287 -10.11 19.84 -32.75
N LEU A 288 -9.83 20.60 -31.70
CA LEU A 288 -10.29 20.32 -30.33
C LEU A 288 -11.82 20.45 -30.18
N LYS A 289 -12.48 21.28 -30.99
CA LYS A 289 -13.95 21.42 -31.00
C LYS A 289 -14.69 20.26 -31.69
N ILE A 290 -14.02 19.47 -32.51
CA ILE A 290 -14.63 18.39 -33.29
C ILE A 290 -14.58 17.06 -32.51
N ASN A 291 -13.66 16.93 -31.51
CA ASN A 291 -13.53 15.78 -30.64
C ASN A 291 -14.33 15.97 -29.36
#